data_9119f98cd101f3dcb98fd373e35241a9
#
_entry.id   9119f98cd101f3dcb98fd373e35241a9
#
_cell.length_a   1.000
_cell.length_b   1.000
_cell.length_c   1.000
_cell.angle_alpha   90.00
_cell.angle_beta   90.00
_cell.angle_gamma   90.00
#
_symmetry.space_group_name_H-M   'P 1'
#
loop_
_entity.id
_entity.type
_entity.pdbx_description
1 polymer ?
#
loop_
_entity_poly.entity_id
_entity_poly.type
_entity_poly.pdbx_seq_one_letter_code
_entity_poly.pdbx_strand_id
1 'polypeptide(L)'
;EGMVAEPAALAQEIKELLLEARTRKRYVVTALSNLAVILRPIQVPKMPLKEMEEAVRWEAERYIPFPIDEVVLDFAPLTPLSEVQEGEQVQVMVAAARQEAVAGVLEALRGAGLVPVVLDVKPFAGLYPLEARLAEEPDRVFLVLDIGAESTSLVLLRGDKPLAVRALKQLKVLLVDGD
;
A
#
# COMPACT_ATOMS: atom_id res chain seq x y z
N GLU A 1 9.31 -1.18 -12.97
CA GLU A 1 8.91 0.17 -12.56
C GLU A 1 8.49 0.17 -11.08
N GLY A 2 8.76 1.27 -10.36
CA GLY A 2 8.44 1.37 -8.92
C GLY A 2 9.42 0.64 -7.98
N MET A 3 10.50 0.11 -8.50
CA MET A 3 11.56 -0.55 -7.71
C MET A 3 12.75 0.39 -7.56
N VAL A 4 13.48 0.23 -6.46
CA VAL A 4 14.76 0.90 -6.22
C VAL A 4 15.82 0.22 -7.08
N ALA A 5 16.33 0.93 -8.09
CA ALA A 5 17.34 0.39 -9.01
C ALA A 5 18.72 0.29 -8.34
N GLU A 6 19.09 1.28 -7.54
CA GLU A 6 20.39 1.38 -6.89
C GLU A 6 20.23 1.66 -5.39
N PRO A 7 20.00 0.62 -4.55
CA PRO A 7 19.77 0.81 -3.12
C PRO A 7 20.91 1.53 -2.39
N ALA A 8 22.15 1.26 -2.80
CA ALA A 8 23.33 1.90 -2.18
C ALA A 8 23.41 3.42 -2.46
N ALA A 9 23.10 3.84 -3.70
CA ALA A 9 23.05 5.25 -4.05
C ALA A 9 21.91 5.95 -3.29
N LEU A 10 20.71 5.36 -3.26
CA LEU A 10 19.58 5.90 -2.49
C LEU A 10 19.91 5.98 -0.98
N ALA A 11 20.60 5.00 -0.43
CA ALA A 11 21.04 5.02 0.95
C ALA A 11 21.97 6.22 1.27
N GLN A 12 22.85 6.57 0.32
CA GLN A 12 23.76 7.71 0.49
C GLN A 12 22.99 9.04 0.46
N GLU A 13 22.08 9.22 -0.49
CA GLU A 13 21.20 10.39 -0.58
C GLU A 13 20.37 10.58 0.70
N ILE A 14 19.79 9.47 1.21
CA ILE A 14 19.03 9.51 2.47
C ILE A 14 19.92 9.95 3.64
N LYS A 15 21.19 9.47 3.72
CA LYS A 15 22.13 9.89 4.78
C LYS A 15 22.39 11.40 4.71
N GLU A 16 22.60 11.92 3.53
CA GLU A 16 22.88 13.34 3.32
C GLU A 16 21.67 14.19 3.75
N LEU A 17 20.46 13.80 3.36
CA LEU A 17 19.23 14.45 3.80
C LEU A 17 19.05 14.42 5.33
N LEU A 18 19.36 13.29 5.97
CA LEU A 18 19.28 13.18 7.44
C LEU A 18 20.29 14.08 8.15
N LEU A 19 21.49 14.23 7.59
CA LEU A 19 22.51 15.14 8.09
C LEU A 19 22.08 16.61 7.93
N GLU A 20 21.57 16.97 6.75
CA GLU A 20 21.05 18.30 6.47
C GLU A 20 19.87 18.66 7.39
N ALA A 21 18.93 17.73 7.57
CA ALA A 21 17.81 17.87 8.49
C ALA A 21 18.22 17.85 9.98
N ARG A 22 19.50 17.59 10.30
CA ARG A 22 20.03 17.48 11.67
C ARG A 22 19.23 16.55 12.57
N THR A 23 18.63 15.50 11.99
CA THR A 23 17.83 14.52 12.74
C THR A 23 18.69 13.35 13.21
N ARG A 24 18.41 12.87 14.42
CA ARG A 24 19.00 11.64 14.98
C ARG A 24 17.98 10.48 15.06
N LYS A 25 16.78 10.70 14.53
CA LYS A 25 15.75 9.66 14.52
C LYS A 25 16.15 8.55 13.55
N ARG A 26 16.02 7.30 14.01
CA ARG A 26 16.40 6.11 13.22
C ARG A 26 15.23 5.27 12.79
N TYR A 27 14.12 5.32 13.52
CA TYR A 27 12.90 4.59 13.14
C TYR A 27 12.20 5.31 12.02
N VAL A 28 11.81 4.55 10.98
CA VAL A 28 11.18 5.09 9.79
C VAL A 28 9.95 4.29 9.40
N VAL A 29 8.92 5.00 8.99
CA VAL A 29 7.76 4.49 8.28
C VAL A 29 7.91 4.89 6.82
N THR A 30 7.68 3.97 5.91
CA THR A 30 7.75 4.21 4.47
C THR A 30 6.64 3.45 3.74
N ALA A 31 6.49 3.73 2.45
CA ALA A 31 5.50 3.06 1.63
C ALA A 31 6.09 2.66 0.26
N LEU A 32 5.64 1.52 -0.25
CA LEU A 32 5.93 1.11 -1.62
C LEU A 32 5.13 1.96 -2.61
N SER A 33 5.76 2.23 -3.76
CA SER A 33 5.09 2.88 -4.88
C SER A 33 3.89 2.07 -5.38
N ASN A 34 2.87 2.75 -5.86
CA ASN A 34 1.69 2.14 -6.49
C ASN A 34 2.05 1.18 -7.63
N LEU A 35 3.17 1.44 -8.32
CA LEU A 35 3.63 0.65 -9.46
C LEU A 35 4.35 -0.64 -9.04
N ALA A 36 4.74 -0.74 -7.77
CA ALA A 36 5.44 -1.90 -7.21
C ALA A 36 4.48 -2.87 -6.49
N VAL A 37 3.22 -2.50 -6.30
CA VAL A 37 2.25 -3.25 -5.51
C VAL A 37 0.98 -3.54 -6.29
N ILE A 38 0.51 -4.77 -6.21
CA ILE A 38 -0.82 -5.18 -6.67
C ILE A 38 -1.76 -5.05 -5.47
N LEU A 39 -2.78 -4.19 -5.59
CA LEU A 39 -3.84 -4.04 -4.61
C LEU A 39 -5.14 -4.58 -5.18
N ARG A 40 -5.73 -5.57 -4.52
CA ARG A 40 -6.96 -6.20 -4.99
C ARG A 40 -7.86 -6.67 -3.87
N PRO A 41 -9.16 -6.32 -3.90
CA PRO A 41 -10.13 -6.96 -3.02
C PRO A 41 -10.43 -8.37 -3.54
N ILE A 42 -10.40 -9.35 -2.62
CA ILE A 42 -10.81 -10.73 -2.86
C ILE A 42 -11.82 -11.16 -1.79
N GLN A 43 -12.49 -12.27 -2.00
CA GLN A 43 -13.41 -12.86 -1.04
C GLN A 43 -12.87 -14.20 -0.57
N VAL A 44 -12.86 -14.40 0.74
CA VAL A 44 -12.48 -15.66 1.38
C VAL A 44 -13.50 -15.99 2.47
N PRO A 45 -13.77 -17.26 2.77
CA PRO A 45 -14.60 -17.61 3.91
C PRO A 45 -13.96 -17.14 5.23
N LYS A 46 -14.78 -16.67 6.17
CA LYS A 46 -14.29 -16.40 7.52
C LYS A 46 -13.90 -17.71 8.20
N MET A 47 -12.68 -17.74 8.68
CA MET A 47 -12.06 -18.85 9.38
C MET A 47 -11.01 -18.31 10.35
N PRO A 48 -10.37 -19.13 11.22
CA PRO A 48 -9.24 -18.73 12.04
C PRO A 48 -8.14 -18.05 11.21
N LEU A 49 -7.49 -17.03 11.75
CA LEU A 49 -6.57 -16.16 11.00
C LEU A 49 -5.49 -16.91 10.21
N LYS A 50 -4.92 -17.99 10.80
CA LYS A 50 -3.91 -18.81 10.11
C LYS A 50 -4.45 -19.51 8.86
N GLU A 51 -5.67 -20.03 8.94
CA GLU A 51 -6.33 -20.68 7.81
C GLU A 51 -6.71 -19.64 6.75
N MET A 52 -7.10 -18.44 7.19
CA MET A 52 -7.40 -17.32 6.31
C MET A 52 -6.16 -16.85 5.55
N GLU A 53 -4.98 -16.82 6.17
CA GLU A 53 -3.71 -16.51 5.49
C GLU A 53 -3.44 -17.47 4.34
N GLU A 54 -3.64 -18.78 4.55
CA GLU A 54 -3.48 -19.79 3.51
C GLU A 54 -4.53 -19.64 2.41
N ALA A 55 -5.80 -19.42 2.78
CA ALA A 55 -6.89 -19.23 1.82
C ALA A 55 -6.68 -17.96 0.97
N VAL A 56 -6.24 -16.87 1.58
CA VAL A 56 -5.89 -15.62 0.88
C VAL A 56 -4.74 -15.86 -0.09
N ARG A 57 -3.68 -16.56 0.33
CA ARG A 57 -2.54 -16.89 -0.52
C ARG A 57 -2.98 -17.69 -1.75
N TRP A 58 -3.80 -18.72 -1.55
CA TRP A 58 -4.36 -19.56 -2.60
C TRP A 58 -5.23 -18.76 -3.59
N GLU A 59 -6.14 -17.93 -3.08
CA GLU A 59 -7.01 -17.14 -3.94
C GLU A 59 -6.24 -16.04 -4.67
N ALA A 60 -5.25 -15.41 -4.01
CA ALA A 60 -4.41 -14.36 -4.58
C ALA A 60 -3.55 -14.86 -5.76
N GLU A 61 -3.08 -16.12 -5.72
CA GLU A 61 -2.26 -16.73 -6.77
C GLU A 61 -2.93 -16.64 -8.16
N ARG A 62 -4.26 -16.67 -8.21
CA ARG A 62 -5.03 -16.58 -9.47
C ARG A 62 -4.94 -15.21 -10.15
N TYR A 63 -4.53 -14.19 -9.42
CA TYR A 63 -4.53 -12.79 -9.86
C TYR A 63 -3.15 -12.16 -9.89
N ILE A 64 -2.17 -12.79 -9.26
CA ILE A 64 -0.78 -12.31 -9.21
C ILE A 64 -0.04 -12.89 -10.41
N PRO A 65 0.54 -12.04 -11.28
CA PRO A 65 1.23 -12.51 -12.51
C PRO A 65 2.67 -12.97 -12.24
N PHE A 66 3.01 -13.34 -11.00
CA PHE A 66 4.32 -13.78 -10.56
C PHE A 66 4.20 -15.06 -9.73
N PRO A 67 5.24 -15.89 -9.66
CA PRO A 67 5.29 -17.02 -8.74
C PRO A 67 5.03 -16.53 -7.30
N ILE A 68 4.11 -17.18 -6.61
CA ILE A 68 3.69 -16.75 -5.27
C ILE A 68 4.84 -16.78 -4.25
N ASP A 69 5.87 -17.61 -4.52
CA ASP A 69 7.06 -17.71 -3.68
C ASP A 69 8.04 -16.55 -3.87
N GLU A 70 7.88 -15.76 -4.94
CA GLU A 70 8.65 -14.55 -5.19
C GLU A 70 7.93 -13.27 -4.70
N VAL A 71 6.77 -13.43 -4.05
CA VAL A 71 5.91 -12.34 -3.63
C VAL A 71 5.88 -12.24 -2.10
N VAL A 72 5.95 -11.00 -1.60
CA VAL A 72 5.52 -10.65 -0.25
C VAL A 72 4.04 -10.30 -0.35
N LEU A 73 3.21 -10.96 0.45
CA LEU A 73 1.78 -10.79 0.47
C LEU A 73 1.32 -10.47 1.87
N ASP A 74 0.45 -9.48 1.99
CA ASP A 74 -0.27 -9.13 3.20
C ASP A 74 -1.73 -8.83 2.88
N PHE A 75 -2.61 -8.89 3.86
CA PHE A 75 -4.03 -8.60 3.66
C PHE A 75 -4.69 -7.97 4.88
N ALA A 76 -5.73 -7.21 4.64
CA ALA A 76 -6.56 -6.64 5.67
C ALA A 76 -8.05 -6.87 5.36
N PRO A 77 -8.87 -7.31 6.32
CA PRO A 77 -10.31 -7.38 6.16
C PRO A 77 -10.89 -5.98 5.94
N LEU A 78 -11.79 -5.84 4.97
CA LEU A 78 -12.51 -4.59 4.68
C LEU A 78 -13.74 -4.40 5.58
N THR A 79 -14.16 -5.47 6.24
CA THR A 79 -15.21 -5.48 7.27
C THR A 79 -14.63 -6.09 8.55
N PRO A 80 -14.92 -5.54 9.72
CA PRO A 80 -14.47 -6.13 10.98
C PRO A 80 -14.89 -7.59 11.08
N LEU A 81 -13.94 -8.48 11.37
CA LEU A 81 -14.22 -9.93 11.45
C LEU A 81 -15.25 -10.26 12.55
N SER A 82 -15.42 -9.39 13.54
CA SER A 82 -16.45 -9.52 14.59
C SER A 82 -17.88 -9.37 14.06
N GLU A 83 -18.06 -8.71 12.91
CA GLU A 83 -19.38 -8.47 12.29
C GLU A 83 -19.79 -9.59 11.32
N VAL A 84 -18.91 -10.55 11.03
CA VAL A 84 -19.13 -11.62 10.07
C VAL A 84 -19.22 -12.96 10.81
N GLN A 85 -20.14 -13.85 10.42
CA GLN A 85 -20.25 -15.19 11.02
C GLN A 85 -19.22 -16.15 10.41
N GLU A 86 -18.87 -17.20 11.17
CA GLU A 86 -17.93 -18.21 10.68
C GLU A 86 -18.49 -18.96 9.47
N GLY A 87 -17.66 -19.09 8.42
CA GLY A 87 -18.05 -19.66 7.13
C GLY A 87 -18.69 -18.68 6.14
N GLU A 88 -19.10 -17.48 6.59
CA GLU A 88 -19.53 -16.43 5.66
C GLU A 88 -18.35 -15.83 4.88
N GLN A 89 -18.65 -15.23 3.73
CA GLN A 89 -17.64 -14.59 2.90
C GLN A 89 -17.19 -13.26 3.50
N VAL A 90 -15.88 -13.10 3.66
CA VAL A 90 -15.22 -11.85 4.06
C VAL A 90 -14.50 -11.26 2.86
N GLN A 91 -14.75 -9.99 2.60
CA GLN A 91 -13.95 -9.24 1.66
C GLN A 91 -12.67 -8.75 2.33
N VAL A 92 -11.52 -9.11 1.75
CA VAL A 92 -10.21 -8.67 2.21
C VAL A 92 -9.49 -7.91 1.11
N MET A 93 -8.78 -6.86 1.49
CA MET A 93 -7.85 -6.17 0.59
C MET A 93 -6.51 -6.89 0.65
N VAL A 94 -6.06 -7.41 -0.48
CA VAL A 94 -4.73 -8.01 -0.62
C VAL A 94 -3.77 -6.99 -1.17
N ALA A 95 -2.59 -6.90 -0.55
CA ALA A 95 -1.43 -6.19 -1.05
C ALA A 95 -0.34 -7.21 -1.39
N ALA A 96 0.13 -7.20 -2.62
CA ALA A 96 1.17 -8.11 -3.08
C ALA A 96 2.27 -7.36 -3.82
N ALA A 97 3.52 -7.55 -3.42
CA ALA A 97 4.69 -6.95 -4.03
C ALA A 97 5.77 -7.99 -4.27
N ARG A 98 6.58 -7.82 -5.33
CA ARG A 98 7.73 -8.70 -5.52
C ARG A 98 8.74 -8.53 -4.39
N GLN A 99 9.31 -9.65 -3.93
CA GLN A 99 10.31 -9.64 -2.85
C GLN A 99 11.48 -8.69 -3.15
N GLU A 100 11.92 -8.62 -4.41
CA GLU A 100 13.01 -7.70 -4.79
C GLU A 100 12.65 -6.23 -4.63
N ALA A 101 11.38 -5.85 -4.86
CA ALA A 101 10.93 -4.47 -4.66
C ALA A 101 10.93 -4.09 -3.17
N VAL A 102 10.47 -4.99 -2.32
CA VAL A 102 10.53 -4.86 -0.87
C VAL A 102 11.98 -4.81 -0.38
N ALA A 103 12.81 -5.76 -0.84
CA ALA A 103 14.21 -5.87 -0.44
C ALA A 103 15.00 -4.60 -0.80
N GLY A 104 14.83 -4.05 -2.01
CA GLY A 104 15.52 -2.85 -2.45
C GLY A 104 15.25 -1.64 -1.57
N VAL A 105 13.98 -1.43 -1.15
CA VAL A 105 13.62 -0.35 -0.23
C VAL A 105 14.22 -0.59 1.16
N LEU A 106 14.12 -1.80 1.69
CA LEU A 106 14.65 -2.13 3.01
C LEU A 106 16.19 -2.04 3.04
N GLU A 107 16.87 -2.44 1.97
CA GLU A 107 18.33 -2.33 1.82
C GLU A 107 18.77 -0.86 1.83
N ALA A 108 18.12 -0.01 1.05
CA ALA A 108 18.41 1.42 1.01
C ALA A 108 18.25 2.07 2.40
N LEU A 109 17.14 1.79 3.08
CA LEU A 109 16.89 2.36 4.41
C LEU A 109 17.90 1.88 5.46
N ARG A 110 18.18 0.57 5.49
CA ARG A 110 19.19 -0.02 6.39
C ARG A 110 20.58 0.51 6.06
N GLY A 111 20.93 0.62 4.78
CA GLY A 111 22.17 1.22 4.30
C GLY A 111 22.33 2.67 4.76
N ALA A 112 21.23 3.41 4.88
CA ALA A 112 21.21 4.77 5.46
C ALA A 112 21.31 4.79 6.99
N GLY A 113 21.37 3.64 7.68
CA GLY A 113 21.40 3.53 9.14
C GLY A 113 20.02 3.70 9.78
N LEU A 114 18.95 3.54 9.02
CA LEU A 114 17.58 3.61 9.50
C LEU A 114 17.04 2.20 9.84
N VAL A 115 16.05 2.18 10.72
CA VAL A 115 15.31 0.98 11.12
C VAL A 115 13.87 1.10 10.60
N PRO A 116 13.54 0.45 9.48
CA PRO A 116 12.17 0.45 8.98
C PRO A 116 11.27 -0.34 9.95
N VAL A 117 10.23 0.31 10.46
CA VAL A 117 9.26 -0.27 11.39
C VAL A 117 7.92 -0.59 10.73
N VAL A 118 7.59 0.16 9.67
CA VAL A 118 6.41 -0.08 8.83
C VAL A 118 6.79 0.12 7.38
N LEU A 119 6.39 -0.79 6.53
CA LEU A 119 6.40 -0.68 5.08
C LEU A 119 4.95 -0.80 4.60
N ASP A 120 4.35 0.32 4.30
CA ASP A 120 2.96 0.42 3.85
C ASP A 120 2.89 0.47 2.31
N VAL A 121 1.72 0.71 1.77
CA VAL A 121 1.48 0.97 0.35
C VAL A 121 1.00 2.41 0.16
N LYS A 122 1.56 3.11 -0.81
CA LYS A 122 1.35 4.55 -1.02
C LYS A 122 -0.13 4.98 -1.02
N PRO A 123 -1.08 4.28 -1.68
CA PRO A 123 -2.49 4.68 -1.66
C PRO A 123 -3.12 4.74 -0.26
N PHE A 124 -2.72 3.86 0.65
CA PHE A 124 -3.24 3.82 2.01
C PHE A 124 -2.45 4.74 2.94
N ALA A 125 -1.12 4.78 2.79
CA ALA A 125 -0.28 5.72 3.55
C ALA A 125 -0.73 7.18 3.37
N GLY A 126 -1.23 7.54 2.20
CA GLY A 126 -1.80 8.85 1.90
C GLY A 126 -3.13 9.17 2.61
N LEU A 127 -3.79 8.18 3.22
CA LEU A 127 -5.04 8.37 3.95
C LEU A 127 -4.84 8.80 5.40
N TYR A 128 -3.70 8.47 6.03
CA TYR A 128 -3.46 8.78 7.44
C TYR A 128 -3.72 10.24 7.84
N PRO A 129 -3.31 11.25 7.04
CA PRO A 129 -3.63 12.64 7.37
C PRO A 129 -5.12 12.99 7.32
N LEU A 130 -5.92 12.14 6.67
CA LEU A 130 -7.36 12.33 6.46
C LEU A 130 -8.22 11.50 7.43
N GLU A 131 -7.62 10.61 8.20
CA GLU A 131 -8.33 9.63 9.05
C GLU A 131 -9.39 10.28 9.95
N ALA A 132 -9.02 11.34 10.67
CA ALA A 132 -9.95 12.06 11.55
C ALA A 132 -11.14 12.61 10.76
N ARG A 133 -10.90 13.19 9.58
CA ARG A 133 -11.95 13.75 8.73
C ARG A 133 -12.87 12.68 8.13
N LEU A 134 -12.30 11.54 7.75
CA LEU A 134 -13.06 10.40 7.21
C LEU A 134 -13.97 9.77 8.27
N ALA A 135 -13.49 9.70 9.52
CA ALA A 135 -14.23 9.13 10.64
C ALA A 135 -15.43 9.99 11.08
N GLU A 136 -15.41 11.32 10.83
CA GLU A 136 -16.52 12.22 11.16
C GLU A 136 -17.81 11.93 10.34
N GLU A 137 -17.67 11.36 9.14
CA GLU A 137 -18.78 11.11 8.23
C GLU A 137 -18.74 9.63 7.73
N PRO A 138 -19.08 8.64 8.59
CA PRO A 138 -18.84 7.21 8.31
C PRO A 138 -19.62 6.64 7.13
N ASP A 139 -20.75 7.25 6.79
CA ASP A 139 -21.61 6.81 5.67
C ASP A 139 -21.32 7.56 4.36
N ARG A 140 -20.53 8.63 4.43
CA ARG A 140 -20.21 9.44 3.25
C ARG A 140 -19.20 8.75 2.35
N VAL A 141 -19.41 8.88 1.05
CA VAL A 141 -18.47 8.42 0.04
C VAL A 141 -17.46 9.51 -0.27
N PHE A 142 -16.17 9.16 -0.19
CA PHE A 142 -15.05 10.03 -0.51
C PHE A 142 -14.27 9.44 -1.67
N LEU A 143 -13.75 10.31 -2.53
CA LEU A 143 -12.76 9.98 -3.53
C LEU A 143 -11.47 10.73 -3.20
N VAL A 144 -10.42 10.00 -2.87
CA VAL A 144 -9.09 10.55 -2.63
C VAL A 144 -8.23 10.33 -3.86
N LEU A 145 -7.67 11.42 -4.38
CA LEU A 145 -6.77 11.44 -5.53
C LEU A 145 -5.38 11.88 -5.09
N ASP A 146 -4.39 11.04 -5.34
CA ASP A 146 -2.98 11.39 -5.19
C ASP A 146 -2.36 11.47 -6.60
N ILE A 147 -2.14 12.69 -7.07
CA ILE A 147 -1.62 12.98 -8.41
C ILE A 147 -0.12 13.20 -8.30
N GLY A 148 0.65 12.18 -8.62
CA GLY A 148 2.11 12.23 -8.64
C GLY A 148 2.67 12.36 -10.06
N ALA A 149 3.99 12.54 -10.16
CA ALA A 149 4.69 12.72 -11.44
C ALA A 149 4.64 11.47 -12.35
N GLU A 150 4.69 10.27 -11.76
CA GLU A 150 4.75 9.01 -12.53
C GLU A 150 3.44 8.23 -12.47
N SER A 151 2.64 8.42 -11.44
CA SER A 151 1.40 7.69 -11.23
C SER A 151 0.38 8.54 -10.47
N THR A 152 -0.89 8.24 -10.73
CA THR A 152 -2.00 8.76 -9.96
C THR A 152 -2.69 7.61 -9.25
N SER A 153 -2.95 7.74 -7.96
CA SER A 153 -3.80 6.80 -7.25
C SER A 153 -5.17 7.38 -6.96
N LEU A 154 -6.17 6.52 -7.09
CA LEU A 154 -7.55 6.81 -6.73
C LEU A 154 -7.96 5.84 -5.64
N VAL A 155 -8.44 6.36 -4.52
CA VAL A 155 -9.01 5.56 -3.45
C VAL A 155 -10.45 6.03 -3.21
N LEU A 156 -11.40 5.14 -3.45
CA LEU A 156 -12.80 5.35 -3.13
C LEU A 156 -13.06 4.76 -1.75
N LEU A 157 -13.65 5.57 -0.86
CA LEU A 157 -13.92 5.17 0.52
C LEU A 157 -15.39 5.43 0.87
N ARG A 158 -15.90 4.69 1.84
CA ARG A 158 -17.09 5.06 2.61
C ARG A 158 -16.66 5.26 4.05
N GLY A 159 -16.73 6.51 4.54
CA GLY A 159 -16.03 6.87 5.78
C GLY A 159 -14.53 6.56 5.65
N ASP A 160 -14.00 5.79 6.58
CA ASP A 160 -12.61 5.30 6.61
C ASP A 160 -12.40 3.96 5.87
N LYS A 161 -13.49 3.32 5.39
CA LYS A 161 -13.45 1.98 4.77
C LYS A 161 -13.18 2.07 3.26
N PRO A 162 -12.07 1.51 2.75
CA PRO A 162 -11.78 1.50 1.32
C PRO A 162 -12.74 0.57 0.57
N LEU A 163 -13.38 1.11 -0.48
CA LEU A 163 -14.27 0.38 -1.39
C LEU A 163 -13.54 -0.07 -2.66
N ALA A 164 -12.67 0.79 -3.18
CA ALA A 164 -11.89 0.50 -4.37
C ALA A 164 -10.60 1.30 -4.40
N VAL A 165 -9.57 0.70 -4.97
CA VAL A 165 -8.27 1.33 -5.22
C VAL A 165 -7.89 1.14 -6.68
N ARG A 166 -7.37 2.19 -7.31
CA ARG A 166 -6.81 2.14 -8.66
C ARG A 166 -5.52 2.94 -8.73
N ALA A 167 -4.53 2.38 -9.37
CA ALA A 167 -3.31 3.08 -9.74
C ALA A 167 -3.30 3.26 -11.27
N LEU A 168 -3.07 4.49 -11.71
CA LEU A 168 -2.97 4.86 -13.11
C LEU A 168 -1.54 5.32 -13.37
N LYS A 169 -0.91 4.77 -14.41
CA LYS A 169 0.33 5.32 -14.95
C LYS A 169 -0.02 6.60 -15.69
N GLN A 170 0.64 7.70 -15.35
CA GLN A 170 0.54 9.01 -16.01
C GLN A 170 -0.89 9.40 -16.48
N LEU A 171 -1.55 10.24 -15.72
CA LEU A 171 -2.62 11.06 -16.28
C LEU A 171 -1.96 12.17 -17.12
N LYS A 172 -2.15 12.15 -18.45
CA LYS A 172 -1.96 13.36 -19.26
C LYS A 172 -3.10 14.30 -18.88
N VAL A 173 -2.83 15.23 -17.98
CA VAL A 173 -3.76 16.30 -17.65
C VAL A 173 -3.75 17.27 -18.83
N LEU A 174 -4.77 17.21 -19.65
CA LEU A 174 -5.11 18.30 -20.56
C LEU A 174 -5.76 19.39 -19.69
N LEU A 175 -5.00 20.44 -19.38
CA LEU A 175 -5.60 21.67 -18.88
C LEU A 175 -6.39 22.25 -20.08
N VAL A 176 -7.69 22.10 -20.04
CA VAL A 176 -8.58 22.86 -20.92
C VAL A 176 -8.79 24.19 -20.22
N ASP A 177 -8.11 25.24 -20.72
CA ASP A 177 -8.45 26.60 -20.34
C ASP A 177 -9.89 26.83 -20.78
N GLY A 178 -10.80 26.89 -19.81
CA GLY A 178 -12.18 27.29 -20.04
C GLY A 178 -12.21 28.83 -20.07
N ASP A 179 -12.44 29.38 -21.25
CA ASP A 179 -12.89 30.77 -21.40
C ASP A 179 -14.29 30.98 -20.81
#